data_6e4d0bd614b4763958609792d30c3108
#
_entry.id   6e4d0bd614b4763958609792d30c3108
#
_cell.length_a   1.000
_cell.length_b   1.000
_cell.length_c   1.000
_cell.angle_alpha   90.00
_cell.angle_beta   90.00
_cell.angle_gamma   90.00
#
_symmetry.space_group_name_H-M   'P 1'
#
loop_
_entity.id
_entity.type
_entity.pdbx_description
1 polymer ?
#
loop_
_entity_poly.entity_id
_entity_poly.type
_entity_poly.pdbx_seq_one_letter_code
_entity_poly.pdbx_strand_id
1 'polypeptide(L)'
;MSLQFVIGSSGSGKTRYLYENLINLSMEHPEGNYIAIVPEQFTMQTQKEIVTLHPNHGSMNIDIVSFQRLAYRIFEELGVEHLEVLDDMGKSMVLRRVAAGQKKNLGLYGSHLNQTGFVNQLKSMLSELYQYGIQPENLREAMEHAGPLLCEKLHDISVVYEAFQQEIQEKYITAEEILDVLCRVLPRSELIRKSVVTLDGYTGFTPVQYRIVELLMRYAKQVIITVSIDPEEKPYERTGIDHLFYMGKEMIWRVNELAARNGIRRDQDVRLEGKCLPRFQNSPAIAFVEKNLYRYGRRSEQEPKEIRVFRAVSPGEEASFAASMIHRLVREQGIRYREIAVITGDLAGYFLQQTELLLVAILAVWYHLV
;
A
#
# COMPACT_ATOMS: atom_id res chain seq x y z
N MET A 1 25.95 -5.00 -4.59
CA MET A 1 24.56 -4.64 -4.85
C MET A 1 23.90 -5.77 -5.59
N SER A 2 22.82 -6.30 -5.06
CA SER A 2 22.08 -7.38 -5.71
C SER A 2 20.58 -7.26 -5.48
N LEU A 3 19.80 -7.90 -6.35
CA LEU A 3 18.34 -7.99 -6.28
C LEU A 3 17.92 -9.45 -6.24
N GLN A 4 16.99 -9.77 -5.33
CA GLN A 4 16.39 -11.09 -5.19
C GLN A 4 14.86 -10.97 -5.08
N PHE A 5 14.12 -11.88 -5.70
CA PHE A 5 12.69 -12.02 -5.45
C PHE A 5 12.40 -13.24 -4.58
N VAL A 6 11.40 -13.10 -3.72
CA VAL A 6 10.77 -14.21 -2.97
C VAL A 6 9.35 -14.37 -3.50
N ILE A 7 9.12 -15.41 -4.26
CA ILE A 7 7.90 -15.61 -5.04
C ILE A 7 7.10 -16.78 -4.45
N GLY A 8 5.79 -16.62 -4.40
CA GLY A 8 4.87 -17.69 -3.96
C GLY A 8 3.43 -17.20 -3.94
N SER A 9 2.48 -18.12 -3.82
CA SER A 9 1.05 -17.80 -3.71
C SER A 9 0.71 -17.11 -2.38
N SER A 10 -0.52 -16.61 -2.27
CA SER A 10 -1.02 -16.08 -1.00
C SER A 10 -1.00 -17.18 0.07
N GLY A 11 -0.48 -16.87 1.25
CA GLY A 11 -0.37 -17.84 2.35
C GLY A 11 0.78 -18.85 2.26
N SER A 12 1.66 -18.76 1.25
CA SER A 12 2.84 -19.63 1.10
C SER A 12 3.94 -19.43 2.14
N GLY A 13 3.83 -18.39 2.98
CA GLY A 13 4.82 -18.10 4.01
C GLY A 13 5.94 -17.15 3.58
N LYS A 14 5.80 -16.42 2.48
CA LYS A 14 6.82 -15.45 1.97
C LYS A 14 7.28 -14.46 3.04
N THR A 15 6.35 -13.79 3.69
CA THR A 15 6.61 -12.84 4.77
C THR A 15 7.40 -13.49 5.90
N ARG A 16 6.99 -14.66 6.35
CA ARG A 16 7.68 -15.40 7.42
C ARG A 16 9.10 -15.77 7.01
N TYR A 17 9.27 -16.33 5.82
CA TYR A 17 10.58 -16.65 5.26
C TYR A 17 11.48 -15.40 5.22
N LEU A 18 10.94 -14.28 4.74
CA LEU A 18 11.67 -13.03 4.64
C LEU A 18 12.14 -12.55 6.01
N TYR A 19 11.27 -12.58 7.03
CA TYR A 19 11.58 -12.11 8.37
C TYR A 19 12.58 -13.04 9.08
N GLU A 20 12.39 -14.35 8.97
CA GLU A 20 13.36 -15.33 9.50
C GLU A 20 14.74 -15.15 8.86
N ASN A 21 14.81 -14.94 7.54
CA ASN A 21 16.07 -14.66 6.86
C ASN A 21 16.70 -13.33 7.34
N LEU A 22 15.90 -12.28 7.49
CA LEU A 22 16.36 -10.97 7.96
C LEU A 22 16.90 -11.06 9.41
N ILE A 23 16.22 -11.78 10.28
CA ILE A 23 16.63 -12.03 11.67
C ILE A 23 17.96 -12.80 11.69
N ASN A 24 18.08 -13.87 10.91
CA ASN A 24 19.32 -14.67 10.85
C ASN A 24 20.50 -13.79 10.40
N LEU A 25 20.33 -13.04 9.32
CA LEU A 25 21.36 -12.11 8.83
C LEU A 25 21.74 -11.05 9.90
N SER A 26 20.75 -10.54 10.64
CA SER A 26 20.98 -9.55 11.69
C SER A 26 21.76 -10.10 12.88
N MET A 27 21.60 -11.39 13.16
CA MET A 27 22.33 -12.08 14.23
C MET A 27 23.74 -12.49 13.78
N GLU A 28 23.90 -12.91 12.53
CA GLU A 28 25.20 -13.28 11.96
C GLU A 28 26.11 -12.06 11.76
N HIS A 29 25.52 -10.91 11.43
CA HIS A 29 26.22 -9.65 11.14
C HIS A 29 25.63 -8.48 11.96
N PRO A 30 25.88 -8.41 13.27
CA PRO A 30 25.29 -7.39 14.15
C PRO A 30 25.67 -5.94 13.80
N GLU A 31 26.78 -5.74 13.09
CA GLU A 31 27.24 -4.44 12.60
C GLU A 31 26.49 -3.97 11.33
N GLY A 32 25.70 -4.84 10.71
CA GLY A 32 24.88 -4.53 9.56
C GLY A 32 23.60 -3.80 9.92
N ASN A 33 23.04 -3.07 8.97
CA ASN A 33 21.71 -2.48 9.08
C ASN A 33 20.72 -3.25 8.20
N TYR A 34 19.55 -3.51 8.72
CA TYR A 34 18.51 -4.28 8.05
C TYR A 34 17.22 -3.45 8.04
N ILE A 35 16.68 -3.17 6.87
CA ILE A 35 15.52 -2.31 6.71
C ILE A 35 14.40 -3.11 6.05
N ALA A 36 13.28 -3.26 6.76
CA ALA A 36 12.06 -3.86 6.22
C ALA A 36 11.08 -2.74 5.85
N ILE A 37 10.87 -2.53 4.55
CA ILE A 37 9.91 -1.56 4.02
C ILE A 37 8.59 -2.28 3.79
N VAL A 38 7.55 -1.82 4.48
CA VAL A 38 6.18 -2.37 4.40
C VAL A 38 5.18 -1.22 4.24
N PRO A 39 3.96 -1.47 3.72
CA PRO A 39 2.90 -0.47 3.73
C PRO A 39 2.63 0.07 5.14
N GLU A 40 2.31 1.36 5.27
CA GLU A 40 2.20 2.06 6.56
C GLU A 40 1.30 1.32 7.56
N GLN A 41 0.16 0.79 7.09
CA GLN A 41 -0.78 0.07 7.94
C GLN A 41 -0.23 -1.23 8.54
N PHE A 42 0.83 -1.79 7.98
CA PHE A 42 1.41 -3.06 8.44
C PHE A 42 2.65 -2.88 9.32
N THR A 43 3.17 -1.66 9.48
CA THR A 43 4.42 -1.42 10.22
C THR A 43 4.38 -1.95 11.64
N MET A 44 3.31 -1.66 12.41
CA MET A 44 3.14 -2.15 13.79
C MET A 44 3.01 -3.67 13.86
N GLN A 45 2.27 -4.28 12.94
CA GLN A 45 2.11 -5.73 12.89
C GLN A 45 3.44 -6.41 12.58
N THR A 46 4.16 -5.91 11.56
CA THR A 46 5.49 -6.41 11.17
C THR A 46 6.48 -6.30 12.31
N GLN A 47 6.50 -5.17 13.02
CA GLN A 47 7.37 -5.00 14.19
C GLN A 47 7.09 -6.06 15.27
N LYS A 48 5.81 -6.29 15.56
CA LYS A 48 5.41 -7.31 16.54
C LYS A 48 5.80 -8.72 16.08
N GLU A 49 5.62 -9.04 14.80
CA GLU A 49 5.99 -10.34 14.25
C GLU A 49 7.51 -10.56 14.31
N ILE A 50 8.32 -9.60 13.91
CA ILE A 50 9.79 -9.68 13.98
C ILE A 50 10.25 -9.87 15.43
N VAL A 51 9.75 -9.07 16.38
CA VAL A 51 10.08 -9.21 17.80
C VAL A 51 9.66 -10.58 18.35
N THR A 52 8.52 -11.11 17.91
CA THR A 52 8.04 -12.43 18.33
C THR A 52 8.88 -13.58 17.78
N LEU A 53 9.34 -13.45 16.52
CA LEU A 53 10.18 -14.46 15.85
C LEU A 53 11.63 -14.39 16.29
N HIS A 54 12.11 -13.22 16.71
CA HIS A 54 13.50 -13.03 17.09
C HIS A 54 13.81 -13.77 18.40
N PRO A 55 14.88 -14.59 18.47
CA PRO A 55 15.22 -15.38 19.66
C PRO A 55 15.37 -14.54 20.95
N ASN A 56 15.88 -13.33 20.82
CA ASN A 56 16.08 -12.40 21.93
C ASN A 56 14.86 -11.51 22.18
N HIS A 57 13.73 -11.71 21.50
CA HIS A 57 12.53 -10.90 21.61
C HIS A 57 12.76 -9.39 21.42
N GLY A 58 13.75 -9.02 20.63
CA GLY A 58 14.10 -7.65 20.30
C GLY A 58 15.24 -7.59 19.29
N SER A 59 15.33 -6.52 18.54
CA SER A 59 16.41 -6.26 17.60
C SER A 59 16.78 -4.79 17.64
N MET A 60 18.08 -4.50 17.57
CA MET A 60 18.59 -3.13 17.54
C MET A 60 19.00 -2.67 16.14
N ASN A 61 19.18 -3.61 15.21
CA ASN A 61 19.69 -3.35 13.87
C ASN A 61 18.70 -3.70 12.74
N ILE A 62 17.42 -3.98 13.10
CA ILE A 62 16.32 -4.16 12.12
C ILE A 62 15.35 -3.00 12.28
N ASP A 63 15.26 -2.14 11.27
CA ASP A 63 14.30 -1.04 11.19
C ASP A 63 13.10 -1.45 10.34
N ILE A 64 11.88 -1.28 10.88
CA ILE A 64 10.64 -1.52 10.15
C ILE A 64 10.02 -0.16 9.82
N VAL A 65 9.93 0.16 8.54
CA VAL A 65 9.54 1.48 8.06
C VAL A 65 8.57 1.39 6.88
N SER A 66 7.80 2.44 6.66
CA SER A 66 7.18 2.71 5.36
C SER A 66 8.11 3.59 4.51
N PHE A 67 7.77 3.83 3.23
CA PHE A 67 8.54 4.77 2.41
C PHE A 67 8.65 6.17 3.04
N GLN A 68 7.57 6.66 3.67
CA GLN A 68 7.60 7.95 4.36
C GLN A 68 8.52 7.93 5.58
N ARG A 69 8.43 6.91 6.42
CA ARG A 69 9.32 6.77 7.60
C ARG A 69 10.78 6.62 7.20
N LEU A 70 11.05 5.91 6.10
CA LEU A 70 12.39 5.84 5.53
C LEU A 70 12.89 7.23 5.13
N ALA A 71 12.03 8.06 4.52
CA ALA A 71 12.39 9.41 4.15
C ALA A 71 12.81 10.23 5.39
N TYR A 72 11.99 10.24 6.44
CA TYR A 72 12.33 10.96 7.67
C TYR A 72 13.62 10.45 8.32
N ARG A 73 13.84 9.13 8.31
CA ARG A 73 15.06 8.52 8.84
C ARG A 73 16.32 9.00 8.11
N ILE A 74 16.23 9.11 6.77
CA ILE A 74 17.33 9.60 5.94
C ILE A 74 17.49 11.13 6.09
N PHE A 75 16.40 11.88 6.23
CA PHE A 75 16.48 13.32 6.49
C PHE A 75 17.17 13.62 7.82
N GLU A 76 16.86 12.87 8.86
CA GLU A 76 17.52 12.95 10.15
C GLU A 76 19.04 12.62 10.05
N GLU A 77 19.39 11.53 9.34
CA GLU A 77 20.79 11.15 9.08
C GLU A 77 21.58 12.26 8.39
N LEU A 78 20.96 12.90 7.40
CA LEU A 78 21.66 13.88 6.55
C LEU A 78 21.54 15.33 7.04
N GLY A 79 20.82 15.58 8.13
CA GLY A 79 20.56 16.93 8.64
C GLY A 79 19.79 17.78 7.63
N VAL A 80 18.87 17.16 6.87
CA VAL A 80 17.98 17.91 5.97
C VAL A 80 17.07 18.76 6.85
N GLU A 81 17.09 20.08 6.63
CA GLU A 81 16.29 21.05 7.39
C GLU A 81 14.83 20.61 7.42
N HIS A 82 14.16 20.90 8.56
CA HIS A 82 12.76 20.58 8.78
C HIS A 82 11.87 21.23 7.70
N LEU A 83 11.51 20.42 6.72
CA LEU A 83 10.50 20.77 5.76
C LEU A 83 9.15 20.76 6.50
N GLU A 84 8.45 21.87 6.55
CA GLU A 84 7.09 21.89 7.11
C GLU A 84 6.16 21.10 6.19
N VAL A 85 5.81 19.90 6.63
CA VAL A 85 4.93 19.02 5.88
C VAL A 85 3.48 19.47 6.09
N LEU A 86 2.82 19.78 5.00
CA LEU A 86 1.42 20.14 4.99
C LEU A 86 0.55 18.91 5.27
N ASP A 87 -0.10 18.86 6.41
CA ASP A 87 -1.03 17.80 6.76
C ASP A 87 -2.33 17.90 5.93
N ASP A 88 -3.21 16.92 6.09
CA ASP A 88 -4.46 16.82 5.34
C ASP A 88 -5.40 18.01 5.58
N MET A 89 -5.40 18.59 6.79
CA MET A 89 -6.21 19.75 7.13
C MET A 89 -5.59 21.01 6.51
N GLY A 90 -4.29 21.21 6.67
CA GLY A 90 -3.54 22.31 6.07
C GLY A 90 -3.69 22.32 4.54
N LYS A 91 -3.57 21.15 3.89
CA LYS A 91 -3.81 21.00 2.45
C LYS A 91 -5.22 21.46 2.05
N SER A 92 -6.25 21.06 2.81
CA SER A 92 -7.63 21.50 2.56
C SER A 92 -7.82 23.01 2.75
N MET A 93 -7.15 23.61 3.74
CA MET A 93 -7.21 25.06 3.98
C MET A 93 -6.52 25.84 2.86
N VAL A 94 -5.34 25.42 2.44
CA VAL A 94 -4.61 26.05 1.33
C VAL A 94 -5.40 25.94 0.04
N LEU A 95 -5.93 24.74 -0.26
CA LEU A 95 -6.76 24.53 -1.45
C LEU A 95 -8.01 25.42 -1.48
N ARG A 96 -8.71 25.58 -0.35
CA ARG A 96 -9.85 26.51 -0.26
C ARG A 96 -9.45 27.93 -0.56
N ARG A 97 -8.33 28.40 -0.01
CA ARG A 97 -7.83 29.75 -0.22
C ARG A 97 -7.45 29.97 -1.67
N VAL A 98 -6.68 29.07 -2.24
CA VAL A 98 -6.22 29.12 -3.63
C VAL A 98 -7.40 29.09 -4.60
N ALA A 99 -8.32 28.12 -4.44
CA ALA A 99 -9.49 28.00 -5.29
C ALA A 99 -10.41 29.23 -5.22
N ALA A 100 -10.59 29.81 -4.04
CA ALA A 100 -11.34 31.05 -3.88
C ALA A 100 -10.67 32.21 -4.61
N GLY A 101 -9.34 32.32 -4.58
CA GLY A 101 -8.56 33.33 -5.34
C GLY A 101 -8.71 33.16 -6.86
N GLN A 102 -8.82 31.94 -7.35
CA GLN A 102 -8.95 31.62 -8.76
C GLN A 102 -10.41 31.60 -9.28
N LYS A 103 -11.40 31.89 -8.45
CA LYS A 103 -12.84 31.79 -8.78
C LYS A 103 -13.23 32.40 -10.12
N LYS A 104 -12.60 33.49 -10.52
CA LYS A 104 -12.90 34.21 -11.79
C LYS A 104 -12.34 33.44 -13.02
N ASN A 105 -11.34 32.63 -12.81
CA ASN A 105 -10.65 31.89 -13.86
C ASN A 105 -11.21 30.47 -14.04
N LEU A 106 -12.16 30.05 -13.17
CA LEU A 106 -12.78 28.73 -13.20
C LEU A 106 -14.13 28.81 -13.90
N GLY A 107 -14.33 27.93 -14.88
CA GLY A 107 -15.56 27.81 -15.62
C GLY A 107 -16.62 26.98 -14.89
N LEU A 108 -16.42 25.67 -14.84
CA LEU A 108 -17.37 24.73 -14.27
C LEU A 108 -17.34 24.71 -12.72
N TYR A 109 -16.17 24.76 -12.14
CA TYR A 109 -16.02 24.54 -10.69
C TYR A 109 -16.15 25.80 -9.84
N GLY A 110 -16.17 26.98 -10.45
CA GLY A 110 -16.24 28.26 -9.73
C GLY A 110 -17.45 28.41 -8.80
N SER A 111 -18.59 27.78 -9.12
CA SER A 111 -19.80 27.77 -8.30
C SER A 111 -19.77 26.75 -7.17
N HIS A 112 -18.93 25.71 -7.24
CA HIS A 112 -18.89 24.59 -6.31
C HIS A 112 -17.82 24.70 -5.22
N LEU A 113 -16.99 25.72 -5.25
CA LEU A 113 -15.84 25.91 -4.35
C LEU A 113 -16.20 25.97 -2.86
N ASN A 114 -17.40 26.38 -2.52
CA ASN A 114 -17.86 26.49 -1.14
C ASN A 114 -18.35 25.16 -0.56
N GLN A 115 -18.46 24.12 -1.39
CA GLN A 115 -18.93 22.80 -0.96
C GLN A 115 -17.76 22.00 -0.36
N THR A 116 -17.88 21.59 0.89
CA THR A 116 -16.83 20.84 1.60
C THR A 116 -16.48 19.53 0.88
N GLY A 117 -17.47 18.83 0.34
CA GLY A 117 -17.26 17.61 -0.44
C GLY A 117 -16.43 17.83 -1.71
N PHE A 118 -16.64 18.96 -2.39
CA PHE A 118 -15.89 19.30 -3.60
C PHE A 118 -14.41 19.54 -3.30
N VAL A 119 -14.09 20.30 -2.23
CA VAL A 119 -12.69 20.54 -1.83
C VAL A 119 -11.98 19.23 -1.47
N ASN A 120 -12.67 18.29 -0.83
CA ASN A 120 -12.09 16.99 -0.51
C ASN A 120 -11.83 16.15 -1.78
N GLN A 121 -12.74 16.16 -2.75
CA GLN A 121 -12.52 15.49 -4.03
C GLN A 121 -11.35 16.10 -4.80
N LEU A 122 -11.27 17.44 -4.83
CA LEU A 122 -10.15 18.15 -5.45
C LEU A 122 -8.82 17.81 -4.78
N LYS A 123 -8.78 17.76 -3.44
CA LYS A 123 -7.62 17.34 -2.67
C LYS A 123 -7.17 15.93 -3.05
N SER A 124 -8.10 14.96 -3.07
CA SER A 124 -7.79 13.56 -3.42
C SER A 124 -7.24 13.46 -4.84
N MET A 125 -7.85 14.16 -5.79
CA MET A 125 -7.40 14.18 -7.17
C MET A 125 -6.00 14.80 -7.33
N LEU A 126 -5.72 15.92 -6.67
CA LEU A 126 -4.37 16.50 -6.70
C LEU A 126 -3.35 15.56 -6.07
N SER A 127 -3.70 14.86 -4.99
CA SER A 127 -2.81 13.84 -4.40
C SER A 127 -2.51 12.70 -5.37
N GLU A 128 -3.50 12.25 -6.14
CA GLU A 128 -3.29 11.24 -7.18
C GLU A 128 -2.38 11.78 -8.30
N LEU A 129 -2.61 13.00 -8.79
CA LEU A 129 -1.75 13.61 -9.81
C LEU A 129 -0.29 13.68 -9.34
N TYR A 130 -0.05 14.08 -8.11
CA TYR A 130 1.29 14.08 -7.50
C TYR A 130 1.90 12.67 -7.42
N GLN A 131 1.14 11.68 -6.93
CA GLN A 131 1.61 10.31 -6.80
C GLN A 131 2.02 9.69 -8.14
N TYR A 132 1.31 10.04 -9.20
CA TYR A 132 1.62 9.57 -10.55
C TYR A 132 2.59 10.47 -11.32
N GLY A 133 3.08 11.56 -10.70
CA GLY A 133 4.03 12.48 -11.32
C GLY A 133 3.43 13.29 -12.46
N ILE A 134 2.10 13.42 -12.51
CA ILE A 134 1.40 14.20 -13.52
C ILE A 134 1.52 15.69 -13.15
N GLN A 135 2.09 16.47 -14.04
CA GLN A 135 2.26 17.91 -13.89
C GLN A 135 1.13 18.68 -14.60
N PRO A 136 0.90 19.97 -14.28
CA PRO A 136 -0.11 20.78 -14.96
C PRO A 136 0.04 20.80 -16.48
N GLU A 137 1.28 20.73 -17.00
CA GLU A 137 1.58 20.64 -18.43
C GLU A 137 0.98 19.40 -19.09
N ASN A 138 1.04 18.26 -18.40
CA ASN A 138 0.46 17.01 -18.92
C ASN A 138 -1.06 17.09 -19.00
N LEU A 139 -1.71 17.84 -18.09
CA LEU A 139 -3.14 18.10 -18.18
C LEU A 139 -3.48 18.96 -19.38
N ARG A 140 -2.63 19.94 -19.73
CA ARG A 140 -2.80 20.76 -20.93
C ARG A 140 -2.65 19.94 -22.21
N GLU A 141 -1.67 19.07 -22.28
CA GLU A 141 -1.53 18.13 -23.41
C GLU A 141 -2.77 17.24 -23.57
N ALA A 142 -3.31 16.74 -22.46
CA ALA A 142 -4.52 15.91 -22.46
C ALA A 142 -5.77 16.69 -22.95
N MET A 143 -5.84 18.00 -22.75
CA MET A 143 -6.94 18.84 -23.25
C MET A 143 -7.02 18.86 -24.78
N GLU A 144 -5.88 18.73 -25.50
CA GLU A 144 -5.85 18.72 -26.98
C GLU A 144 -6.66 17.58 -27.59
N HIS A 145 -6.81 16.47 -26.84
CA HIS A 145 -7.52 15.27 -27.28
C HIS A 145 -8.84 15.03 -26.52
N ALA A 146 -9.23 15.96 -25.64
CA ALA A 146 -10.43 15.83 -24.81
C ALA A 146 -11.68 16.42 -25.48
N GLY A 147 -12.84 15.83 -25.17
CA GLY A 147 -14.11 16.44 -25.53
C GLY A 147 -14.38 17.74 -24.72
N PRO A 148 -15.30 18.62 -25.19
CA PRO A 148 -15.48 19.97 -24.63
C PRO A 148 -15.64 20.00 -23.11
N LEU A 149 -16.51 19.17 -22.56
CA LEU A 149 -16.77 19.11 -21.11
C LEU A 149 -15.54 18.64 -20.31
N LEU A 150 -14.79 17.66 -20.83
CA LEU A 150 -13.57 17.18 -20.20
C LEU A 150 -12.46 18.23 -20.28
N CYS A 151 -12.36 18.95 -21.41
CA CYS A 151 -11.43 20.05 -21.59
C CYS A 151 -11.64 21.15 -20.52
N GLU A 152 -12.89 21.59 -20.30
CA GLU A 152 -13.21 22.57 -19.26
C GLU A 152 -12.86 22.07 -17.85
N LYS A 153 -13.13 20.80 -17.55
CA LYS A 153 -12.75 20.19 -16.27
C LYS A 153 -11.24 20.19 -16.07
N LEU A 154 -10.49 19.72 -17.08
CA LEU A 154 -9.03 19.66 -17.01
C LEU A 154 -8.42 21.06 -16.90
N HIS A 155 -9.01 22.05 -17.57
CA HIS A 155 -8.61 23.44 -17.44
C HIS A 155 -8.74 23.95 -15.99
N ASP A 156 -9.91 23.77 -15.38
CA ASP A 156 -10.17 24.22 -14.01
C ASP A 156 -9.24 23.53 -13.00
N ILE A 157 -9.00 22.22 -13.19
CA ILE A 157 -8.06 21.45 -12.38
C ILE A 157 -6.64 21.99 -12.54
N SER A 158 -6.19 22.23 -13.78
CA SER A 158 -4.86 22.77 -14.07
C SER A 158 -4.64 24.11 -13.40
N VAL A 159 -5.62 25.05 -13.50
CA VAL A 159 -5.55 26.37 -12.86
C VAL A 159 -5.39 26.28 -11.35
N VAL A 160 -6.20 25.40 -10.68
CA VAL A 160 -6.09 25.22 -9.23
C VAL A 160 -4.80 24.54 -8.85
N TYR A 161 -4.34 23.55 -9.63
CA TYR A 161 -3.11 22.81 -9.38
C TYR A 161 -1.88 23.72 -9.45
N GLU A 162 -1.74 24.54 -10.49
CA GLU A 162 -0.66 25.51 -10.62
C GLU A 162 -0.64 26.51 -9.47
N ALA A 163 -1.81 27.10 -9.16
CA ALA A 163 -1.92 28.06 -8.08
C ALA A 163 -1.62 27.41 -6.72
N PHE A 164 -1.99 26.14 -6.52
CA PHE A 164 -1.66 25.40 -5.31
C PHE A 164 -0.14 25.13 -5.22
N GLN A 165 0.49 24.70 -6.30
CA GLN A 165 1.95 24.51 -6.36
C GLN A 165 2.70 25.80 -6.04
N GLN A 166 2.29 26.93 -6.62
CA GLN A 166 2.90 28.24 -6.35
C GLN A 166 2.77 28.66 -4.88
N GLU A 167 1.62 28.41 -4.26
CA GLU A 167 1.38 28.78 -2.86
C GLU A 167 2.20 27.96 -1.87
N ILE A 168 2.45 26.67 -2.17
CA ILE A 168 3.20 25.79 -1.26
C ILE A 168 4.72 25.85 -1.49
N GLN A 169 5.18 26.20 -2.70
CA GLN A 169 6.55 26.03 -3.17
C GLN A 169 7.62 26.69 -2.27
N GLU A 170 7.28 27.74 -1.56
CA GLU A 170 8.24 28.48 -0.72
C GLU A 170 8.18 28.13 0.77
N LYS A 171 7.13 27.46 1.23
CA LYS A 171 6.88 27.30 2.67
C LYS A 171 6.63 25.87 3.12
N TYR A 172 6.05 25.04 2.26
CA TYR A 172 5.56 23.73 2.63
C TYR A 172 5.95 22.68 1.60
N ILE A 173 6.00 21.43 2.03
CA ILE A 173 5.97 20.29 1.14
C ILE A 173 4.73 19.45 1.43
N THR A 174 4.20 18.79 0.42
CA THR A 174 3.13 17.81 0.62
C THR A 174 3.70 16.44 1.04
N ALA A 175 2.85 15.60 1.64
CA ALA A 175 3.25 14.24 2.01
C ALA A 175 3.75 13.42 0.79
N GLU A 176 3.23 13.72 -0.39
CA GLU A 176 3.65 13.10 -1.66
C GLU A 176 5.04 13.57 -2.10
N GLU A 177 5.36 14.86 -1.91
CA GLU A 177 6.67 15.43 -2.26
C GLU A 177 7.80 14.95 -1.37
N ILE A 178 7.52 14.45 -0.16
CA ILE A 178 8.51 13.83 0.72
C ILE A 178 9.31 12.76 -0.02
N LEU A 179 8.63 11.95 -0.83
CA LEU A 179 9.27 10.87 -1.57
C LEU A 179 10.15 11.38 -2.73
N ASP A 180 9.81 12.53 -3.32
CA ASP A 180 10.66 13.17 -4.32
C ASP A 180 11.93 13.78 -3.70
N VAL A 181 11.80 14.38 -2.52
CA VAL A 181 12.96 14.83 -1.74
C VAL A 181 13.83 13.65 -1.34
N LEU A 182 13.22 12.54 -0.89
CA LEU A 182 13.95 11.29 -0.61
C LEU A 182 14.76 10.84 -1.82
N CYS A 183 14.19 10.82 -3.02
CA CYS A 183 14.92 10.45 -4.24
C CYS A 183 16.18 11.29 -4.47
N ARG A 184 16.15 12.59 -4.13
CA ARG A 184 17.30 13.49 -4.32
C ARG A 184 18.42 13.24 -3.31
N VAL A 185 18.08 12.91 -2.06
CA VAL A 185 19.06 12.82 -0.97
C VAL A 185 19.54 11.40 -0.67
N LEU A 186 18.73 10.37 -1.01
CA LEU A 186 19.04 8.96 -0.75
C LEU A 186 20.43 8.52 -1.24
N PRO A 187 20.95 8.98 -2.40
CA PRO A 187 22.31 8.63 -2.84
C PRO A 187 23.42 9.02 -1.86
N ARG A 188 23.18 9.95 -0.94
CA ARG A 188 24.13 10.44 0.07
C ARG A 188 24.08 9.65 1.37
N SER A 189 23.05 8.82 1.57
CA SER A 189 22.84 8.08 2.82
C SER A 189 23.86 6.97 3.01
N GLU A 190 24.61 7.02 4.08
CA GLU A 190 25.49 5.95 4.53
C GLU A 190 24.73 4.79 5.17
N LEU A 191 23.60 5.09 5.80
CA LEU A 191 22.68 4.08 6.34
C LEU A 191 22.28 3.09 5.24
N ILE A 192 21.82 3.60 4.09
CA ILE A 192 21.41 2.75 2.96
C ILE A 192 22.58 1.94 2.40
N ARG A 193 23.76 2.53 2.29
CA ARG A 193 24.96 1.84 1.75
C ARG A 193 25.35 0.61 2.58
N LYS A 194 25.07 0.63 3.86
CA LYS A 194 25.39 -0.46 4.79
C LYS A 194 24.24 -1.44 4.99
N SER A 195 23.07 -1.16 4.40
CA SER A 195 21.84 -1.90 4.66
C SER A 195 21.56 -3.04 3.67
N VAL A 196 20.93 -4.09 4.17
CA VAL A 196 20.09 -5.02 3.42
C VAL A 196 18.65 -4.51 3.52
N VAL A 197 18.00 -4.30 2.39
CA VAL A 197 16.65 -3.74 2.31
C VAL A 197 15.68 -4.79 1.82
N THR A 198 14.57 -4.95 2.52
CA THR A 198 13.48 -5.84 2.11
C THR A 198 12.20 -5.05 1.86
N LEU A 199 11.44 -5.45 0.85
CA LEU A 199 10.12 -4.89 0.55
C LEU A 199 9.08 -6.01 0.60
N ASP A 200 8.09 -5.87 1.49
CA ASP A 200 7.05 -6.87 1.69
C ASP A 200 5.66 -6.27 1.66
N GLY A 201 4.67 -7.04 1.16
CA GLY A 201 3.26 -6.64 1.16
C GLY A 201 2.85 -5.67 0.05
N TYR A 202 3.69 -5.44 -0.95
CA TYR A 202 3.36 -4.60 -2.11
C TYR A 202 2.85 -5.43 -3.28
N THR A 203 1.82 -4.94 -3.94
CA THR A 203 1.29 -5.52 -5.19
C THR A 203 1.81 -4.78 -6.43
N GLY A 204 2.39 -3.63 -6.26
CA GLY A 204 2.98 -2.74 -7.27
C GLY A 204 3.50 -1.48 -6.60
N PHE A 205 4.17 -0.63 -7.37
CA PHE A 205 4.72 0.64 -6.89
C PHE A 205 4.20 1.81 -7.71
N THR A 206 4.05 2.96 -7.09
CA THR A 206 3.84 4.23 -7.81
C THR A 206 5.12 4.63 -8.55
N PRO A 207 5.06 5.53 -9.54
CA PRO A 207 6.25 5.97 -10.28
C PRO A 207 7.38 6.46 -9.38
N VAL A 208 7.07 7.24 -8.34
CA VAL A 208 8.09 7.72 -7.38
C VAL A 208 8.66 6.58 -6.54
N GLN A 209 7.83 5.61 -6.14
CA GLN A 209 8.32 4.43 -5.41
C GLN A 209 9.23 3.57 -6.28
N TYR A 210 8.95 3.40 -7.59
CA TYR A 210 9.88 2.74 -8.51
C TYR A 210 11.23 3.45 -8.58
N ARG A 211 11.26 4.79 -8.59
CA ARG A 211 12.50 5.57 -8.53
C ARG A 211 13.27 5.31 -7.22
N ILE A 212 12.56 5.25 -6.09
CA ILE A 212 13.18 4.90 -4.80
C ILE A 212 13.74 3.47 -4.83
N VAL A 213 12.97 2.50 -5.32
CA VAL A 213 13.43 1.10 -5.46
C VAL A 213 14.67 1.02 -6.36
N GLU A 214 14.71 1.76 -7.46
CA GLU A 214 15.88 1.87 -8.31
C GLU A 214 17.12 2.38 -7.54
N LEU A 215 16.94 3.46 -6.77
CA LEU A 215 18.00 4.02 -5.94
C LEU A 215 18.44 3.05 -4.84
N LEU A 216 17.49 2.36 -4.19
CA LEU A 216 17.82 1.33 -3.21
C LEU A 216 18.65 0.20 -3.83
N MET A 217 18.29 -0.28 -5.03
CA MET A 217 19.07 -1.29 -5.75
C MET A 217 20.49 -0.81 -6.13
N ARG A 218 20.65 0.49 -6.36
CA ARG A 218 21.95 1.09 -6.70
C ARG A 218 22.87 1.34 -5.50
N TYR A 219 22.31 1.54 -4.32
CA TYR A 219 23.08 1.98 -3.15
C TYR A 219 23.09 1.00 -2.00
N ALA A 220 22.04 0.19 -1.79
CA ALA A 220 22.02 -0.83 -0.75
C ALA A 220 22.89 -2.06 -1.09
N LYS A 221 23.30 -2.81 -0.08
CA LYS A 221 24.05 -4.07 -0.28
C LYS A 221 23.23 -5.08 -1.06
N GLN A 222 21.96 -5.26 -0.67
CA GLN A 222 21.01 -6.17 -1.29
C GLN A 222 19.59 -5.61 -1.15
N VAL A 223 18.76 -5.86 -2.15
CA VAL A 223 17.30 -5.59 -2.11
C VAL A 223 16.57 -6.91 -2.34
N ILE A 224 15.63 -7.24 -1.44
CA ILE A 224 14.82 -8.46 -1.50
C ILE A 224 13.35 -8.03 -1.57
N ILE A 225 12.60 -8.53 -2.55
CA ILE A 225 11.20 -8.14 -2.78
C ILE A 225 10.31 -9.38 -2.77
N THR A 226 9.28 -9.40 -1.93
CA THR A 226 8.27 -10.46 -1.97
C THR A 226 7.25 -10.18 -3.06
N VAL A 227 6.86 -11.22 -3.81
CA VAL A 227 5.85 -11.10 -4.85
C VAL A 227 4.85 -12.25 -4.76
N SER A 228 3.56 -11.88 -4.79
CA SER A 228 2.47 -12.87 -4.77
C SER A 228 2.10 -13.28 -6.18
N ILE A 229 2.56 -14.47 -6.57
CA ILE A 229 2.27 -15.13 -7.85
C ILE A 229 2.09 -16.62 -7.58
N ASP A 230 1.14 -17.24 -8.28
CA ASP A 230 0.94 -18.70 -8.19
C ASP A 230 2.20 -19.44 -8.66
N PRO A 231 2.60 -20.54 -7.99
CA PRO A 231 3.75 -21.35 -8.39
C PRO A 231 3.69 -21.89 -9.82
N GLU A 232 2.49 -22.16 -10.35
CA GLU A 232 2.29 -22.66 -11.71
C GLU A 232 2.53 -21.57 -12.79
N GLU A 233 2.59 -20.30 -12.37
CA GLU A 233 2.82 -19.17 -13.26
C GLU A 233 4.31 -18.96 -13.58
N LYS A 234 4.57 -18.44 -14.77
CA LYS A 234 5.90 -17.97 -15.15
C LYS A 234 6.09 -16.51 -14.76
N PRO A 235 6.87 -16.17 -13.72
CA PRO A 235 6.92 -14.82 -13.16
C PRO A 235 7.41 -13.75 -14.13
N TYR A 236 8.25 -14.14 -15.08
CA TYR A 236 8.91 -13.24 -16.03
C TYR A 236 8.20 -13.11 -17.38
N GLU A 237 7.10 -13.84 -17.57
CA GLU A 237 6.30 -13.74 -18.78
C GLU A 237 5.31 -12.57 -18.64
N ARG A 238 5.35 -11.64 -19.58
CA ARG A 238 4.40 -10.52 -19.63
C ARG A 238 3.00 -11.01 -19.96
N THR A 239 2.04 -10.46 -19.29
CA THR A 239 0.61 -10.79 -19.46
C THR A 239 -0.21 -9.51 -19.67
N GLY A 240 -1.42 -9.63 -20.16
CA GLY A 240 -2.36 -8.53 -20.27
C GLY A 240 -2.93 -8.11 -18.90
N ILE A 241 -3.57 -6.93 -18.88
CA ILE A 241 -4.18 -6.36 -17.65
C ILE A 241 -5.33 -7.21 -17.10
N ASP A 242 -5.90 -8.05 -17.93
CA ASP A 242 -6.97 -9.00 -17.61
C ASP A 242 -6.47 -10.26 -16.88
N HIS A 243 -5.14 -10.44 -16.81
CA HIS A 243 -4.55 -11.60 -16.15
C HIS A 243 -4.56 -11.46 -14.62
N LEU A 244 -4.94 -12.50 -13.91
CA LEU A 244 -5.06 -12.51 -12.44
C LEU A 244 -3.80 -12.01 -11.71
N PHE A 245 -2.61 -12.37 -12.19
CA PHE A 245 -1.33 -11.99 -11.59
C PHE A 245 -0.62 -10.85 -12.34
N TYR A 246 -1.36 -10.09 -13.16
CA TYR A 246 -0.79 -8.98 -13.95
C TYR A 246 0.05 -8.02 -13.09
N MET A 247 -0.49 -7.55 -11.96
CA MET A 247 0.21 -6.57 -11.11
C MET A 247 1.55 -7.08 -10.59
N GLY A 248 1.58 -8.33 -10.12
CA GLY A 248 2.82 -8.95 -9.62
C GLY A 248 3.85 -9.17 -10.74
N LYS A 249 3.40 -9.63 -11.90
CA LYS A 249 4.27 -9.83 -13.08
C LYS A 249 4.80 -8.51 -13.63
N GLU A 250 3.95 -7.49 -13.70
CA GLU A 250 4.35 -6.14 -14.11
C GLU A 250 5.37 -5.53 -13.15
N MET A 251 5.20 -5.73 -11.83
CA MET A 251 6.16 -5.30 -10.82
C MET A 251 7.51 -5.98 -11.02
N ILE A 252 7.54 -7.31 -11.20
CA ILE A 252 8.77 -8.06 -11.48
C ILE A 252 9.43 -7.54 -12.75
N TRP A 253 8.65 -7.36 -13.81
CA TRP A 253 9.18 -6.90 -15.10
C TRP A 253 9.84 -5.52 -14.98
N ARG A 254 9.14 -4.54 -14.39
CA ARG A 254 9.66 -3.17 -14.22
C ARG A 254 10.90 -3.14 -13.34
N VAL A 255 10.89 -3.83 -12.21
CA VAL A 255 12.04 -3.88 -11.31
C VAL A 255 13.24 -4.55 -11.98
N ASN A 256 13.02 -5.62 -12.76
CA ASN A 256 14.07 -6.26 -13.55
C ASN A 256 14.65 -5.33 -14.63
N GLU A 257 13.80 -4.59 -15.33
CA GLU A 257 14.24 -3.62 -16.32
C GLU A 257 15.14 -2.54 -15.68
N LEU A 258 14.70 -2.00 -14.53
CA LEU A 258 15.50 -1.04 -13.76
C LEU A 258 16.82 -1.64 -13.29
N ALA A 259 16.82 -2.89 -12.82
CA ALA A 259 18.03 -3.60 -12.40
C ALA A 259 18.99 -3.80 -13.58
N ALA A 260 18.47 -4.22 -14.73
CA ALA A 260 19.29 -4.42 -15.94
C ALA A 260 19.90 -3.11 -16.46
N ARG A 261 19.14 -2.02 -16.51
CA ARG A 261 19.60 -0.69 -16.90
C ARG A 261 20.74 -0.18 -16.02
N ASN A 262 20.75 -0.55 -14.75
CA ASN A 262 21.76 -0.11 -13.77
C ASN A 262 22.87 -1.15 -13.52
N GLY A 263 22.90 -2.25 -14.25
CA GLY A 263 23.92 -3.31 -14.09
C GLY A 263 23.89 -4.01 -12.74
N ILE A 264 22.71 -4.09 -12.10
CA ILE A 264 22.53 -4.71 -10.79
C ILE A 264 22.55 -6.23 -10.92
N ARG A 265 23.38 -6.91 -10.11
CA ARG A 265 23.45 -8.37 -10.08
C ARG A 265 22.10 -8.95 -9.61
N ARG A 266 21.66 -10.00 -10.28
CA ARG A 266 20.52 -10.80 -9.87
C ARG A 266 20.98 -12.00 -9.05
N ASP A 267 20.48 -12.10 -7.82
CA ASP A 267 20.61 -13.32 -7.05
C ASP A 267 19.51 -14.32 -7.46
N GLN A 268 19.70 -15.60 -7.13
CA GLN A 268 18.69 -16.62 -7.43
C GLN A 268 17.40 -16.35 -6.67
N ASP A 269 16.27 -16.41 -7.37
CA ASP A 269 14.96 -16.22 -6.75
C ASP A 269 14.63 -17.37 -5.80
N VAL A 270 13.97 -17.03 -4.71
CA VAL A 270 13.39 -18.02 -3.80
C VAL A 270 11.94 -18.25 -4.20
N ARG A 271 11.60 -19.48 -4.53
CA ARG A 271 10.24 -19.90 -4.83
C ARG A 271 9.70 -20.76 -3.71
N LEU A 272 8.63 -20.28 -3.09
CA LEU A 272 7.95 -21.00 -2.03
C LEU A 272 6.78 -21.79 -2.64
N GLU A 273 7.10 -23.02 -3.03
CA GLU A 273 6.19 -23.96 -3.64
C GLU A 273 5.86 -25.07 -2.64
N GLY A 274 4.63 -25.14 -2.19
CA GLY A 274 4.19 -26.19 -1.26
C GLY A 274 2.85 -26.79 -1.67
N LYS A 275 2.68 -28.10 -1.48
CA LYS A 275 1.39 -28.79 -1.71
C LYS A 275 0.32 -28.33 -0.70
N CYS A 276 0.74 -27.92 0.48
CA CYS A 276 -0.12 -27.38 1.52
C CYS A 276 0.44 -26.05 2.00
N LEU A 277 -0.29 -24.97 1.76
CA LEU A 277 0.12 -23.64 2.17
C LEU A 277 -0.02 -23.50 3.69
N PRO A 278 1.00 -23.00 4.41
CA PRO A 278 0.98 -22.91 5.87
C PRO A 278 -0.28 -22.22 6.43
N ARG A 279 -0.77 -21.17 5.76
CA ARG A 279 -1.98 -20.44 6.19
C ARG A 279 -3.24 -21.28 6.17
N PHE A 280 -3.34 -22.25 5.27
CA PHE A 280 -4.58 -22.99 4.99
C PHE A 280 -4.56 -24.44 5.50
N GLN A 281 -3.57 -24.81 6.33
CA GLN A 281 -3.45 -26.18 6.84
C GLN A 281 -4.73 -26.68 7.54
N ASN A 282 -5.42 -25.78 8.25
CA ASN A 282 -6.64 -26.11 8.98
C ASN A 282 -7.93 -25.68 8.24
N SER A 283 -7.82 -25.25 6.98
CA SER A 283 -8.96 -24.70 6.22
C SER A 283 -8.90 -25.17 4.75
N PRO A 284 -9.14 -26.46 4.50
CA PRO A 284 -9.02 -27.05 3.15
C PRO A 284 -9.97 -26.42 2.13
N ALA A 285 -11.16 -26.00 2.55
CA ALA A 285 -12.10 -25.31 1.65
C ALA A 285 -11.57 -23.94 1.21
N ILE A 286 -10.94 -23.18 2.11
CA ILE A 286 -10.34 -21.88 1.77
C ILE A 286 -9.10 -22.10 0.88
N ALA A 287 -8.29 -23.14 1.14
CA ALA A 287 -7.19 -23.54 0.27
C ALA A 287 -7.66 -23.89 -1.16
N PHE A 288 -8.80 -24.59 -1.25
CA PHE A 288 -9.40 -24.89 -2.54
C PHE A 288 -9.87 -23.64 -3.27
N VAL A 289 -10.50 -22.68 -2.58
CA VAL A 289 -10.94 -21.42 -3.17
C VAL A 289 -9.74 -20.60 -3.62
N GLU A 290 -8.71 -20.46 -2.79
CA GLU A 290 -7.49 -19.72 -3.17
C GLU A 290 -6.88 -20.26 -4.47
N LYS A 291 -6.76 -21.60 -4.55
CA LYS A 291 -6.14 -22.24 -5.70
C LYS A 291 -6.98 -22.19 -6.98
N ASN A 292 -8.33 -22.15 -6.86
CA ASN A 292 -9.22 -22.33 -8.00
C ASN A 292 -10.09 -21.12 -8.31
N LEU A 293 -10.07 -20.06 -7.49
CA LEU A 293 -10.79 -18.82 -7.76
C LEU A 293 -10.37 -18.26 -9.13
N TYR A 294 -11.34 -17.88 -9.95
CA TYR A 294 -11.15 -17.47 -11.35
C TYR A 294 -10.61 -18.55 -12.30
N ARG A 295 -10.49 -19.80 -11.85
CA ARG A 295 -10.11 -20.95 -12.70
C ARG A 295 -11.34 -21.84 -12.92
N TYR A 296 -11.88 -21.83 -14.12
CA TYR A 296 -13.09 -22.55 -14.43
C TYR A 296 -12.93 -24.07 -14.43
N GLY A 297 -14.00 -24.78 -14.09
CA GLY A 297 -14.13 -26.22 -14.29
C GLY A 297 -13.73 -27.12 -13.12
N ARG A 298 -13.22 -26.58 -12.01
CA ARG A 298 -12.92 -27.41 -10.82
C ARG A 298 -14.02 -27.24 -9.76
N ARG A 299 -14.51 -28.38 -9.26
CA ARG A 299 -15.50 -28.43 -8.17
C ARG A 299 -14.89 -29.14 -6.98
N SER A 300 -15.18 -28.67 -5.77
CA SER A 300 -14.87 -29.38 -4.54
C SER A 300 -15.82 -30.54 -4.37
N GLU A 301 -15.30 -31.73 -4.02
CA GLU A 301 -16.10 -32.89 -3.66
C GLU A 301 -16.59 -32.84 -2.21
N GLN A 302 -15.99 -31.97 -1.38
CA GLN A 302 -16.33 -31.82 0.04
C GLN A 302 -17.19 -30.58 0.25
N GLU A 303 -18.22 -30.70 1.09
CA GLU A 303 -18.99 -29.54 1.54
C GLU A 303 -18.10 -28.64 2.41
N PRO A 304 -17.99 -27.34 2.07
CA PRO A 304 -17.19 -26.41 2.83
C PRO A 304 -17.88 -26.08 4.17
N LYS A 305 -17.25 -26.42 5.28
CA LYS A 305 -17.73 -26.06 6.62
C LYS A 305 -17.32 -24.66 7.02
N GLU A 306 -16.20 -24.18 6.46
CA GLU A 306 -15.58 -22.90 6.80
C GLU A 306 -16.10 -21.72 5.97
N ILE A 307 -16.81 -22.00 4.88
CA ILE A 307 -17.32 -20.98 3.95
C ILE A 307 -18.85 -20.92 4.06
N ARG A 308 -19.38 -19.73 4.26
CA ARG A 308 -20.81 -19.46 4.24
C ARG A 308 -21.08 -18.33 3.27
N VAL A 309 -22.12 -18.49 2.45
CA VAL A 309 -22.58 -17.47 1.52
C VAL A 309 -23.95 -17.00 1.96
N PHE A 310 -24.10 -15.72 2.17
CA PHE A 310 -25.35 -15.06 2.51
C PHE A 310 -25.71 -14.07 1.41
N ARG A 311 -26.97 -13.99 1.04
CA ARG A 311 -27.52 -13.03 0.11
C ARG A 311 -28.53 -12.15 0.82
N ALA A 312 -28.23 -10.87 0.95
CA ALA A 312 -29.12 -9.88 1.51
C ALA A 312 -29.97 -9.20 0.42
N VAL A 313 -31.08 -8.59 0.82
CA VAL A 313 -31.95 -7.80 -0.06
C VAL A 313 -31.44 -6.36 -0.17
N SER A 314 -30.72 -5.87 0.84
CA SER A 314 -30.19 -4.52 0.88
C SER A 314 -28.82 -4.47 1.59
N PRO A 315 -28.00 -3.42 1.34
CA PRO A 315 -26.75 -3.21 2.07
C PRO A 315 -26.93 -3.13 3.60
N GLY A 316 -28.04 -2.57 4.07
CA GLY A 316 -28.34 -2.51 5.51
C GLY A 316 -28.58 -3.90 6.12
N GLU A 317 -29.29 -4.78 5.41
CA GLU A 317 -29.49 -6.17 5.85
C GLU A 317 -28.17 -6.97 5.82
N GLU A 318 -27.32 -6.72 4.83
CA GLU A 318 -25.97 -7.32 4.76
C GLU A 318 -25.12 -6.92 5.96
N ALA A 319 -25.09 -5.62 6.30
CA ALA A 319 -24.37 -5.10 7.46
C ALA A 319 -24.92 -5.68 8.78
N SER A 320 -26.25 -5.74 8.94
CA SER A 320 -26.90 -6.30 10.12
C SER A 320 -26.61 -7.79 10.29
N PHE A 321 -26.59 -8.54 9.19
CA PHE A 321 -26.21 -9.96 9.20
C PHE A 321 -24.73 -10.13 9.61
N ALA A 322 -23.83 -9.34 9.03
CA ALA A 322 -22.40 -9.37 9.39
C ALA A 322 -22.18 -9.06 10.87
N ALA A 323 -22.86 -8.03 11.41
CA ALA A 323 -22.83 -7.67 12.83
C ALA A 323 -23.32 -8.82 13.73
N SER A 324 -24.44 -9.45 13.37
CA SER A 324 -25.00 -10.59 14.10
C SER A 324 -24.06 -11.80 14.10
N MET A 325 -23.38 -12.05 12.98
CA MET A 325 -22.39 -13.11 12.88
C MET A 325 -21.16 -12.84 13.74
N ILE A 326 -20.65 -11.60 13.73
CA ILE A 326 -19.51 -11.19 14.58
C ILE A 326 -19.89 -11.40 16.05
N HIS A 327 -21.06 -10.93 16.46
CA HIS A 327 -21.55 -11.08 17.83
C HIS A 327 -21.63 -12.56 18.24
N ARG A 328 -22.14 -13.44 17.36
CA ARG A 328 -22.20 -14.87 17.61
C ARG A 328 -20.82 -15.52 17.71
N LEU A 329 -19.89 -15.17 16.83
CA LEU A 329 -18.51 -15.68 16.86
C LEU A 329 -17.81 -15.32 18.18
N VAL A 330 -17.99 -14.08 18.65
CA VAL A 330 -17.39 -13.63 19.89
C VAL A 330 -18.02 -14.29 21.12
N ARG A 331 -19.37 -14.32 21.21
CA ARG A 331 -20.07 -14.83 22.40
C ARG A 331 -20.11 -16.35 22.49
N GLU A 332 -20.35 -17.04 21.36
CA GLU A 332 -20.55 -18.49 21.37
C GLU A 332 -19.24 -19.26 21.14
N GLN A 333 -18.28 -18.68 20.37
CA GLN A 333 -17.04 -19.37 20.00
C GLN A 333 -15.81 -18.76 20.68
N GLY A 334 -15.94 -17.67 21.43
CA GLY A 334 -14.84 -17.03 22.13
C GLY A 334 -13.79 -16.37 21.23
N ILE A 335 -14.11 -16.13 19.95
CA ILE A 335 -13.23 -15.46 19.01
C ILE A 335 -13.11 -13.98 19.41
N ARG A 336 -11.89 -13.47 19.46
CA ARG A 336 -11.66 -12.07 19.84
C ARG A 336 -11.93 -11.15 18.65
N TYR A 337 -12.46 -9.95 18.87
CA TYR A 337 -12.70 -8.96 17.80
C TYR A 337 -11.48 -8.71 16.92
N ARG A 338 -10.27 -8.69 17.48
CA ARG A 338 -9.02 -8.52 16.73
C ARG A 338 -8.68 -9.68 15.78
N GLU A 339 -9.41 -10.79 15.86
CA GLU A 339 -9.25 -11.97 14.99
C GLU A 339 -10.30 -11.99 13.87
N ILE A 340 -11.16 -10.96 13.81
CA ILE A 340 -12.23 -10.82 12.83
C ILE A 340 -11.91 -9.63 11.93
N ALA A 341 -12.02 -9.81 10.63
CA ALA A 341 -11.92 -8.74 9.65
C ALA A 341 -13.20 -8.66 8.81
N VAL A 342 -13.66 -7.45 8.54
CA VAL A 342 -14.73 -7.16 7.57
C VAL A 342 -14.09 -6.46 6.38
N ILE A 343 -14.28 -6.99 5.19
CA ILE A 343 -13.69 -6.47 3.97
C ILE A 343 -14.80 -6.06 3.01
N THR A 344 -14.76 -4.84 2.51
CA THR A 344 -15.68 -4.33 1.49
C THR A 344 -14.94 -3.57 0.40
N GLY A 345 -15.42 -3.65 -0.83
CA GLY A 345 -14.93 -2.84 -1.95
C GLY A 345 -15.58 -1.46 -2.05
N ASP A 346 -16.69 -1.23 -1.34
CA ASP A 346 -17.43 0.04 -1.34
C ASP A 346 -17.66 0.53 0.10
N LEU A 347 -16.64 1.15 0.67
CA LEU A 347 -16.71 1.70 2.01
C LEU A 347 -17.69 2.87 2.11
N ALA A 348 -17.79 3.69 1.06
CA ALA A 348 -18.64 4.87 1.03
C ALA A 348 -20.13 4.49 1.00
N GLY A 349 -20.50 3.47 0.23
CA GLY A 349 -21.87 2.95 0.15
C GLY A 349 -22.36 2.32 1.45
N TYR A 350 -21.45 1.82 2.28
CA TYR A 350 -21.76 1.24 3.59
C TYR A 350 -21.59 2.22 4.76
N PHE A 351 -21.18 3.47 4.53
CA PHE A 351 -20.82 4.42 5.59
C PHE A 351 -21.94 4.66 6.61
N LEU A 352 -23.18 4.78 6.18
CA LEU A 352 -24.33 4.96 7.07
C LEU A 352 -24.68 3.69 7.89
N GLN A 353 -24.36 2.52 7.36
CA GLN A 353 -24.60 1.22 8.02
C GLN A 353 -23.42 0.80 8.92
N GLN A 354 -22.25 1.42 8.78
CA GLN A 354 -21.13 1.21 9.71
C GLN A 354 -21.44 1.66 11.13
N THR A 355 -22.34 2.61 11.32
CA THR A 355 -22.81 3.00 12.65
C THR A 355 -23.46 1.83 13.39
N GLU A 356 -24.18 0.94 12.72
CA GLU A 356 -24.72 -0.29 13.32
C GLU A 356 -23.63 -1.31 13.65
N LEU A 357 -22.67 -1.52 12.75
CA LEU A 357 -21.49 -2.38 12.99
C LEU A 357 -20.62 -1.84 14.14
N LEU A 358 -20.40 -0.52 14.20
CA LEU A 358 -19.68 0.16 15.28
C LEU A 358 -20.48 0.12 16.60
N LEU A 359 -21.80 0.29 16.57
CA LEU A 359 -22.64 0.17 17.76
C LEU A 359 -22.62 -1.24 18.35
N VAL A 360 -22.62 -2.27 17.52
CA VAL A 360 -22.48 -3.66 17.98
C VAL A 360 -21.10 -3.89 18.58
N ALA A 361 -20.03 -3.33 17.99
CA ALA A 361 -18.68 -3.40 18.54
C ALA A 361 -18.54 -2.59 19.84
N ILE A 362 -19.11 -1.37 19.91
CA ILE A 362 -19.06 -0.49 21.08
C ILE A 362 -19.92 -1.04 22.24
N LEU A 363 -21.12 -1.52 21.96
CA LEU A 363 -21.95 -2.15 22.98
C LEU A 363 -21.33 -3.42 23.57
N ALA A 364 -20.59 -4.17 22.77
CA ALA A 364 -19.87 -5.34 23.28
C ALA A 364 -18.65 -4.97 24.14
N VAL A 365 -17.98 -3.85 23.87
CA VAL A 365 -16.90 -3.31 24.74
C VAL A 365 -17.47 -2.76 26.04
N TRP A 366 -18.65 -2.13 26.01
CA TRP A 366 -19.31 -1.60 27.21
C TRP A 366 -19.80 -2.69 28.15
N TYR A 367 -20.24 -3.83 27.62
CA TYR A 367 -20.74 -4.96 28.45
C TYR A 367 -19.62 -5.78 29.12
N HIS A 368 -18.37 -5.57 28.77
CA HIS A 368 -17.18 -6.19 29.41
C HIS A 368 -16.47 -5.26 30.40
N LEU A 369 -16.93 -4.02 30.55
CA LEU A 369 -16.37 -3.03 31.49
C LEU A 369 -17.32 -2.71 32.67
N VAL A 370 -18.46 -3.37 32.76
CA VAL A 370 -19.36 -3.39 33.89
C VAL A 370 -19.51 -4.85 34.35
#